data_5328738c41939037ae762c05f341f139
#
_entry.id   5328738c41939037ae762c05f341f139
#
_cell.length_a   1.000
_cell.length_b   1.000
_cell.length_c   1.000
_cell.angle_alpha   90.00
_cell.angle_beta   90.00
_cell.angle_gamma   90.00
#
_symmetry.space_group_name_H-M   'P 1'
#
loop_
_entity.id
_entity.type
_entity.pdbx_description
1 polymer ?
#
loop_
_entity_poly.entity_id
_entity_poly.type
_entity_poly.pdbx_seq_one_letter_code
_entity_poly.pdbx_strand_id
1 'polypeptide(L)'
;MDIKLFSYWRSSAAFRVRIALNLKNLTHEVIPVDLLKQGGEQHLPSYSAKNPQDLVPVLEHGSHVLRQSLAIIEFLEETYPSPALLPNNALERAWVRALSMDI
;
A
#
# COMPACT_ATOMS: atom_id res chain seq x y z
N MET A 1 -0.85 11.35 -12.03
CA MET A 1 -1.40 11.72 -10.71
C MET A 1 -0.38 11.35 -9.65
N ASP A 2 -0.19 12.23 -8.67
CA ASP A 2 0.82 12.02 -7.64
C ASP A 2 0.48 10.85 -6.74
N ILE A 3 1.47 10.00 -6.51
CA ILE A 3 1.35 8.85 -5.61
C ILE A 3 2.36 9.06 -4.48
N LYS A 4 1.85 9.01 -3.24
CA LYS A 4 2.68 9.07 -2.05
C LYS A 4 2.41 7.85 -1.20
N LEU A 5 3.48 7.15 -0.80
CA LEU A 5 3.39 5.98 0.06
C LEU A 5 3.99 6.32 1.42
N PHE A 6 3.18 6.24 2.47
CA PHE A 6 3.64 6.36 3.85
C PHE A 6 4.08 4.98 4.31
N SER A 7 5.34 4.86 4.68
CA SER A 7 5.99 3.56 4.87
C SER A 7 6.95 3.60 6.04
N TYR A 8 7.13 2.44 6.69
CA TYR A 8 8.22 2.20 7.62
C TYR A 8 9.08 1.08 7.06
N TRP A 9 10.40 1.25 7.07
CA TRP A 9 11.33 0.36 6.36
C TRP A 9 11.28 -1.09 6.85
N ARG A 10 10.86 -1.34 8.11
CA ARG A 10 10.71 -2.69 8.66
C ARG A 10 9.33 -3.30 8.44
N SER A 11 8.37 -2.54 7.92
CA SER A 11 7.01 -3.03 7.74
C SER A 11 6.91 -3.92 6.51
N SER A 12 6.55 -5.18 6.71
CA SER A 12 6.31 -6.11 5.60
C SER A 12 5.08 -5.69 4.77
N ALA A 13 4.06 -5.15 5.43
CA ALA A 13 2.86 -4.67 4.74
C ALA A 13 3.17 -3.49 3.81
N ALA A 14 3.96 -2.52 4.28
CA ALA A 14 4.41 -1.41 3.45
C ALA A 14 5.34 -1.88 2.33
N PHE A 15 6.19 -2.86 2.61
CA PHE A 15 7.11 -3.43 1.61
C PHE A 15 6.35 -4.06 0.44
N ARG A 16 5.23 -4.76 0.70
CA ARG A 16 4.39 -5.33 -0.37
C ARG A 16 3.92 -4.26 -1.35
N VAL A 17 3.48 -3.13 -0.83
CA VAL A 17 3.00 -2.02 -1.68
C VAL A 17 4.16 -1.44 -2.50
N ARG A 18 5.34 -1.30 -1.90
CA ARG A 18 6.52 -0.83 -2.63
C ARG A 18 6.87 -1.76 -3.78
N ILE A 19 6.81 -3.07 -3.54
CA ILE A 19 7.04 -4.05 -4.61
C ILE A 19 6.04 -3.86 -5.74
N ALA A 20 4.75 -3.72 -5.41
CA ALA A 20 3.69 -3.54 -6.42
C ALA A 20 3.91 -2.27 -7.24
N LEU A 21 4.24 -1.16 -6.58
CA LEU A 21 4.53 0.10 -7.27
C LEU A 21 5.73 -0.04 -8.22
N ASN A 22 6.78 -0.72 -7.78
CA ASN A 22 7.97 -0.92 -8.60
C ASN A 22 7.71 -1.86 -9.76
N LEU A 23 6.97 -2.95 -9.55
CA LEU A 23 6.63 -3.88 -10.62
C LEU A 23 5.78 -3.21 -11.71
N LYS A 24 4.94 -2.27 -11.32
CA LYS A 24 4.12 -1.52 -12.27
C LYS A 24 4.83 -0.29 -12.84
N ASN A 25 6.07 -0.04 -12.44
CA ASN A 25 6.87 1.10 -12.88
C ASN A 25 6.18 2.45 -12.61
N LEU A 26 5.48 2.54 -11.47
CA LEU A 26 4.77 3.75 -11.09
C LEU A 26 5.69 4.68 -10.30
N THR A 27 5.87 5.89 -10.79
CA THR A 27 6.63 6.92 -10.08
C THR A 27 5.87 7.30 -8.81
N HIS A 28 6.55 7.32 -7.68
CA HIS A 28 5.93 7.63 -6.39
C HIS A 28 6.96 8.20 -5.43
N GLU A 29 6.46 8.89 -4.42
CA GLU A 29 7.26 9.39 -3.31
C GLU A 29 7.03 8.49 -2.10
N VAL A 30 8.11 8.07 -1.43
CA VAL A 30 8.01 7.31 -0.18
C VAL A 30 8.23 8.28 0.97
N ILE A 31 7.25 8.38 1.87
CA ILE A 31 7.31 9.25 3.04
C ILE A 31 7.49 8.35 4.25
N PRO A 32 8.62 8.44 4.95
CA PRO A 32 8.87 7.58 6.10
C PRO A 32 7.98 7.95 7.29
N VAL A 33 7.45 6.91 7.96
CA VAL A 33 6.73 7.04 9.23
C VAL A 33 7.48 6.15 10.21
N ASP A 34 8.15 6.75 11.20
CA ASP A 34 8.92 5.97 12.16
C ASP A 34 8.01 5.47 13.26
N LEU A 35 7.87 4.14 13.35
CA LEU A 35 6.97 3.52 14.32
C LEU A 35 7.48 3.60 15.74
N LEU A 36 8.73 4.04 15.95
CA LEU A 36 9.38 4.09 17.27
C LEU A 36 9.59 5.51 17.80
N LYS A 37 9.79 6.50 16.91
CA LYS A 37 10.02 7.90 17.31
C LYS A 37 8.76 8.52 17.88
N GLN A 38 8.92 9.34 18.93
CA GLN A 38 7.82 10.10 19.54
C GLN A 38 6.64 9.22 19.95
N GLY A 39 6.94 8.01 20.45
CA GLY A 39 5.89 7.05 20.79
C GLY A 39 5.25 6.39 19.58
N GLY A 40 5.88 6.55 18.39
CA GLY A 40 5.37 6.05 17.13
C GLY A 40 4.72 7.14 16.29
N GLU A 41 5.37 7.49 15.16
CA GLU A 41 4.87 8.57 14.30
C GLU A 41 3.50 8.25 13.70
N GLN A 42 3.13 6.96 13.61
CA GLN A 42 1.80 6.55 13.15
C GLN A 42 0.69 7.04 14.07
N HIS A 43 0.99 7.38 15.31
CA HIS A 43 0.03 7.91 16.29
C HIS A 43 -0.07 9.43 16.29
N LEU A 44 0.80 10.13 15.54
CA LEU A 44 0.73 11.59 15.48
C LEU A 44 -0.58 12.02 14.79
N PRO A 45 -1.21 13.12 15.26
CA PRO A 45 -2.51 13.53 14.72
C PRO A 45 -2.53 13.71 13.21
N SER A 46 -1.43 14.19 12.61
CA SER A 46 -1.35 14.38 11.16
C SER A 46 -1.43 13.06 10.41
N TYR A 47 -0.94 11.97 10.97
CA TYR A 47 -1.01 10.65 10.37
C TYR A 47 -2.31 9.93 10.75
N SER A 48 -2.72 9.98 12.02
CA SER A 48 -3.96 9.35 12.50
C SER A 48 -5.18 9.87 11.73
N ALA A 49 -5.15 11.12 11.29
CA ALA A 49 -6.23 11.68 10.47
C ALA A 49 -6.33 10.96 9.12
N LYS A 50 -5.21 10.44 8.57
CA LYS A 50 -5.20 9.69 7.31
C LYS A 50 -5.58 8.23 7.52
N ASN A 51 -5.19 7.67 8.65
CA ASN A 51 -5.45 6.27 8.99
C ASN A 51 -5.79 6.14 10.46
N PRO A 52 -7.10 6.05 10.80
CA PRO A 52 -7.51 5.92 12.20
C PRO A 52 -6.99 4.68 12.91
N GLN A 53 -6.53 3.66 12.16
CA GLN A 53 -5.92 2.47 12.73
C GLN A 53 -4.45 2.68 13.14
N ASP A 54 -3.86 3.84 12.77
CA ASP A 54 -2.48 4.20 13.09
C ASP A 54 -1.45 3.17 12.57
N LEU A 55 -1.73 2.59 11.41
CA LEU A 55 -0.87 1.58 10.79
C LEU A 55 -0.24 2.11 9.50
N VAL A 56 0.83 1.48 9.06
CA VAL A 56 1.36 1.64 7.72
C VAL A 56 1.05 0.37 6.93
N PRO A 57 0.89 0.41 5.61
CA PRO A 57 1.05 1.57 4.74
C PRO A 57 -0.23 2.40 4.61
N VAL A 58 -0.05 3.65 4.19
CA VAL A 58 -1.11 4.48 3.64
C VAL A 58 -0.64 4.96 2.28
N LEU A 59 -1.51 4.93 1.29
CA LEU A 59 -1.23 5.47 -0.03
C LEU A 59 -2.12 6.67 -0.28
N GLU A 60 -1.50 7.78 -0.70
CA GLU A 60 -2.23 8.91 -1.24
C GLU A 60 -2.14 8.88 -2.77
N HIS A 61 -3.28 8.91 -3.42
CA HIS A 61 -3.39 8.96 -4.87
C HIS A 61 -4.18 10.23 -5.23
N GLY A 62 -3.46 11.28 -5.57
CA GLY A 62 -4.07 12.61 -5.67
C GLY A 62 -4.65 13.01 -4.33
N SER A 63 -5.95 13.28 -4.29
CA SER A 63 -6.66 13.65 -3.06
C SER A 63 -7.22 12.45 -2.29
N HIS A 64 -7.10 11.24 -2.82
CA HIS A 64 -7.66 10.04 -2.21
C HIS A 64 -6.65 9.39 -1.28
N VAL A 65 -7.11 8.93 -0.12
CA VAL A 65 -6.28 8.28 0.89
C VAL A 65 -6.75 6.83 1.04
N LEU A 66 -5.83 5.90 0.86
CA LEU A 66 -6.11 4.46 0.88
C LEU A 66 -5.27 3.80 1.97
N ARG A 67 -5.86 2.83 2.63
CA ARG A 67 -5.23 2.05 3.69
C ARG A 67 -5.43 0.57 3.45
N GLN A 68 -4.68 -0.27 4.16
CA GLN A 68 -4.64 -1.72 4.02
C GLN A 68 -3.86 -2.15 2.77
N SER A 69 -2.75 -2.87 2.98
CA SER A 69 -1.82 -3.18 1.89
C SER A 69 -2.48 -3.92 0.73
N LEU A 70 -3.33 -4.90 1.02
CA LEU A 70 -3.98 -5.67 -0.06
C LEU A 70 -4.99 -4.83 -0.82
N ALA A 71 -5.74 -3.97 -0.13
CA ALA A 71 -6.68 -3.06 -0.78
C ALA A 71 -5.95 -2.07 -1.68
N ILE A 72 -4.80 -1.56 -1.22
CA ILE A 72 -3.96 -0.65 -2.01
C ILE A 72 -3.46 -1.36 -3.27
N ILE A 73 -2.96 -2.59 -3.13
CA ILE A 73 -2.46 -3.36 -4.27
C ILE A 73 -3.57 -3.65 -5.27
N GLU A 74 -4.76 -4.00 -4.80
CA GLU A 74 -5.91 -4.22 -5.67
C GLU A 74 -6.32 -2.93 -6.40
N PHE A 75 -6.29 -1.80 -5.71
CA PHE A 75 -6.55 -0.49 -6.32
C PHE A 75 -5.54 -0.21 -7.45
N LEU A 76 -4.27 -0.48 -7.20
CA LEU A 76 -3.22 -0.27 -8.21
C LEU A 76 -3.44 -1.19 -9.42
N GLU A 77 -3.86 -2.43 -9.18
CA GLU A 77 -4.16 -3.38 -10.26
C GLU A 77 -5.30 -2.90 -11.14
N GLU A 78 -6.37 -2.39 -10.53
CA GLU A 78 -7.53 -1.91 -11.27
C GLU A 78 -7.27 -0.59 -11.99
N THR A 79 -6.52 0.31 -11.36
CA THR A 79 -6.25 1.65 -11.89
C THR A 79 -5.16 1.62 -12.97
N TYR A 80 -4.16 0.78 -12.78
CA TYR A 80 -3.02 0.63 -13.67
C TYR A 80 -2.89 -0.84 -14.09
N PRO A 81 -3.76 -1.32 -14.98
CA PRO A 81 -3.86 -2.76 -15.26
C PRO A 81 -2.64 -3.36 -15.95
N SER A 82 -1.74 -2.54 -16.49
CA SER A 82 -0.57 -3.04 -17.20
C SER A 82 0.71 -2.43 -16.61
N PRO A 83 1.72 -3.22 -16.24
CA PRO A 83 1.72 -4.69 -16.26
C PRO A 83 0.82 -5.28 -15.17
N ALA A 84 0.16 -6.38 -15.48
CA ALA A 84 -0.76 -7.03 -14.55
C ALA A 84 -0.01 -7.79 -13.46
N LEU A 85 -0.56 -7.77 -12.24
CA LEU A 85 -0.08 -8.56 -11.10
C LEU A 85 -0.99 -9.75 -10.80
N LEU A 86 -2.20 -9.76 -11.37
CA LEU A 86 -3.16 -10.84 -11.23
C LEU A 86 -3.40 -11.53 -12.58
N PRO A 87 -3.69 -12.84 -12.56
CA PRO A 87 -4.07 -13.53 -13.79
C PRO A 87 -5.41 -13.04 -14.35
N ASN A 88 -5.76 -13.50 -15.56
CA ASN A 88 -6.93 -13.00 -16.28
C ASN A 88 -8.25 -13.64 -15.87
N ASN A 89 -8.24 -14.88 -15.37
CA ASN A 89 -9.49 -15.57 -15.08
C ASN A 89 -9.80 -15.57 -13.59
N ALA A 90 -11.08 -15.70 -13.28
CA ALA A 90 -11.58 -15.55 -11.93
C ALA A 90 -11.02 -16.62 -10.97
N LEU A 91 -10.89 -17.86 -11.42
CA LEU A 91 -10.40 -18.94 -10.57
C LEU A 91 -8.94 -18.73 -10.19
N GLU A 92 -8.08 -18.42 -11.16
CA GLU A 92 -6.67 -18.17 -10.87
C GLU A 92 -6.49 -16.92 -10.02
N ARG A 93 -7.30 -15.89 -10.24
CA ARG A 93 -7.28 -14.69 -9.39
C ARG A 93 -7.64 -15.04 -7.95
N ALA A 94 -8.61 -15.91 -7.75
CA ALA A 94 -8.99 -16.38 -6.41
C ALA A 94 -7.83 -17.12 -5.72
N TRP A 95 -7.13 -17.95 -6.46
CA TRP A 95 -5.95 -18.66 -5.91
C TRP A 95 -4.86 -17.70 -5.47
N VAL A 96 -4.56 -16.70 -6.29
CA VAL A 96 -3.54 -15.68 -5.95
C VAL A 96 -3.97 -14.90 -4.72
N ARG A 97 -5.22 -14.49 -4.65
CA ARG A 97 -5.75 -13.75 -3.50
C ARG A 97 -5.69 -14.58 -2.22
N ALA A 98 -6.01 -15.87 -2.32
CA ALA A 98 -5.94 -16.77 -1.16
C ALA A 98 -4.50 -16.87 -0.62
N LEU A 99 -3.51 -17.05 -1.51
CA LEU A 99 -2.11 -17.07 -1.12
C LEU A 99 -1.70 -15.74 -0.47
N SER A 100 -2.18 -14.63 -1.00
CA SER A 100 -1.86 -13.31 -0.45
C SER A 100 -2.38 -13.12 0.97
N MET A 101 -3.48 -13.76 1.31
CA MET A 101 -4.07 -13.66 2.64
C MET A 101 -3.40 -14.60 3.66
N ASP A 102 -2.62 -15.56 3.19
CA ASP A 102 -1.93 -16.51 4.06
C ASP A 102 -0.66 -15.92 4.72
N ILE A 103 -0.27 -14.73 4.30
CA ILE A 103 0.98 -14.09 4.77
C ILE A 103 0.70 -13.10 5.89
#